data_a412913a969da41167a4dc90f5c3313b
#
_entry.id   a412913a969da41167a4dc90f5c3313b
#
_cell.length_a   1.000
_cell.length_b   1.000
_cell.length_c   1.000
_cell.angle_alpha   90.00
_cell.angle_beta   90.00
_cell.angle_gamma   90.00
#
_symmetry.space_group_name_H-M   'P 1'
#
loop_
_entity.id
_entity.type
_entity.pdbx_description
1 polymer ?
#
loop_
_entity_poly.entity_id
_entity_poly.type
_entity_poly.pdbx_seq_one_letter_code
_entity_poly.pdbx_strand_id
1 'polypeptide(L)'
;MKQVLLACFGIWFLSTGAARALAQPSAQQKVIIDTDIGDDIDDAFAVGLALSSPELKILGITSAWGDTELRSRMVDRLLCETGRSDIPVKTGIKTASKATFSQEAWARAGKLRSHGDAVEFMLEQIRKNPGEITLIAIAPLTNIGAAIDRDPGTLKKLKRVVLMGGSVRRGYDEFGLAVARPPEAEYNMAMDPAAAQKLFGFGVPVYMMPLDSTQLKLDEVRRAMLSTVSTPLTDSLQVLTAEWQRMTHQTTPTMFDVVAVAYAVNPELCPATPLHIEVDDAGNTRERPGDANVHVCLNSDSDRFFQFLMPRLLEQKLHGDSVCVAP
;
A
#
# COMPACT_ATOMS: atom_id res chain seq x y z
N MET A 1 -80.23 23.34 34.42
CA MET A 1 -79.74 22.51 33.34
C MET A 1 -78.57 23.24 32.70
N LYS A 2 -77.30 22.87 33.00
CA LYS A 2 -76.11 23.47 32.44
C LYS A 2 -75.41 22.38 31.58
N GLN A 3 -75.35 22.70 30.27
CA GLN A 3 -74.62 21.83 29.32
C GLN A 3 -73.11 22.13 29.43
N VAL A 4 -72.31 21.05 29.55
CA VAL A 4 -70.85 21.12 29.53
C VAL A 4 -70.42 20.68 28.15
N LEU A 5 -69.77 21.56 27.39
CA LEU A 5 -69.11 21.23 26.11
C LEU A 5 -67.71 20.64 26.43
N LEU A 6 -67.46 19.39 25.98
CA LEU A 6 -66.13 18.80 25.93
C LEU A 6 -65.45 19.17 24.61
N ALA A 7 -64.37 19.95 24.66
CA ALA A 7 -63.50 20.21 23.52
C ALA A 7 -62.38 19.12 23.45
N CYS A 8 -62.43 18.26 22.39
CA CYS A 8 -61.34 17.35 22.09
C CYS A 8 -60.23 18.07 21.34
N PHE A 9 -59.08 18.23 21.96
CA PHE A 9 -57.86 18.66 21.30
C PHE A 9 -57.17 17.44 20.65
N GLY A 10 -57.20 17.35 19.34
CA GLY A 10 -56.44 16.40 18.58
C GLY A 10 -54.98 16.87 18.43
N ILE A 11 -54.05 16.12 19.04
CA ILE A 11 -52.62 16.36 18.85
C ILE A 11 -52.15 15.62 17.57
N TRP A 12 -51.86 16.40 16.54
CA TRP A 12 -51.22 15.87 15.33
C TRP A 12 -49.70 15.72 15.59
N PHE A 13 -49.23 14.46 15.67
CA PHE A 13 -47.80 14.17 15.61
C PHE A 13 -47.32 14.28 14.16
N LEU A 14 -46.64 15.37 13.81
CA LEU A 14 -45.82 15.47 12.60
C LEU A 14 -44.57 14.62 12.78
N SER A 15 -44.57 13.39 12.26
CA SER A 15 -43.38 12.58 12.13
C SER A 15 -42.53 13.18 10.99
N THR A 16 -41.52 13.98 11.33
CA THR A 16 -40.45 14.36 10.41
C THR A 16 -39.56 13.14 10.17
N GLY A 17 -39.90 12.37 9.14
CA GLY A 17 -39.01 11.35 8.61
C GLY A 17 -37.75 12.01 8.06
N ALA A 18 -36.67 12.02 8.84
CA ALA A 18 -35.34 12.37 8.33
C ALA A 18 -34.98 11.33 7.28
N ALA A 19 -35.14 11.66 6.02
CA ALA A 19 -34.61 10.88 4.91
C ALA A 19 -33.08 10.83 5.08
N ARG A 20 -32.58 9.68 5.50
CA ARG A 20 -31.13 9.39 5.54
C ARG A 20 -30.66 9.43 4.09
N ALA A 21 -30.07 10.54 3.67
CA ALA A 21 -29.44 10.65 2.37
C ALA A 21 -28.44 9.49 2.25
N LEU A 22 -28.73 8.54 1.39
CA LEU A 22 -27.77 7.50 1.00
C LEU A 22 -26.61 8.24 0.36
N ALA A 23 -25.48 8.33 1.06
CA ALA A 23 -24.24 8.85 0.50
C ALA A 23 -23.97 8.09 -0.79
N GLN A 24 -23.92 8.78 -1.92
CA GLN A 24 -23.50 8.16 -3.17
C GLN A 24 -22.10 7.58 -2.94
N PRO A 25 -21.82 6.34 -3.37
CA PRO A 25 -20.48 5.80 -3.26
C PRO A 25 -19.53 6.75 -3.96
N SER A 26 -18.54 7.26 -3.23
CA SER A 26 -17.48 8.08 -3.81
C SER A 26 -16.81 7.28 -4.95
N ALA A 27 -16.54 7.97 -6.07
CA ALA A 27 -15.88 7.30 -7.20
C ALA A 27 -14.59 6.62 -6.71
N GLN A 28 -14.42 5.32 -7.02
CA GLN A 28 -13.24 4.57 -6.64
C GLN A 28 -11.98 5.23 -7.18
N GLN A 29 -10.94 5.33 -6.36
CA GLN A 29 -9.65 5.84 -6.77
C GLN A 29 -8.91 4.79 -7.62
N LYS A 30 -8.57 5.12 -8.86
CA LYS A 30 -7.75 4.27 -9.73
C LYS A 30 -6.32 4.21 -9.21
N VAL A 31 -5.82 3.00 -8.97
CA VAL A 31 -4.45 2.80 -8.47
C VAL A 31 -3.70 1.75 -9.28
N ILE A 32 -2.38 1.93 -9.36
CA ILE A 32 -1.41 0.89 -9.73
C ILE A 32 -0.51 0.71 -8.53
N ILE A 33 -0.17 -0.53 -8.18
CA ILE A 33 0.72 -0.85 -7.06
C ILE A 33 2.02 -1.41 -7.65
N ASP A 34 3.15 -0.80 -7.32
CA ASP A 34 4.51 -1.26 -7.68
C ASP A 34 5.18 -1.79 -6.41
N THR A 35 5.48 -3.10 -6.34
CA THR A 35 5.82 -3.85 -5.12
C THR A 35 7.03 -4.74 -5.34
N ASP A 36 7.89 -4.89 -4.35
CA ASP A 36 8.95 -5.90 -4.30
C ASP A 36 8.62 -7.06 -3.34
N ILE A 37 7.34 -7.41 -3.27
CA ILE A 37 6.78 -8.49 -2.46
C ILE A 37 7.63 -9.77 -2.48
N GLY A 38 7.90 -10.32 -1.30
CA GLY A 38 8.56 -11.60 -1.13
C GLY A 38 9.80 -11.59 -0.24
N ASP A 39 10.43 -10.44 -0.02
CA ASP A 39 11.58 -10.28 0.88
C ASP A 39 11.08 -10.01 2.30
N ASP A 40 10.48 -8.83 2.56
CA ASP A 40 9.76 -8.58 3.80
C ASP A 40 8.28 -9.01 3.66
N ILE A 41 7.56 -9.05 4.75
CA ILE A 41 6.17 -9.54 4.78
C ILE A 41 5.14 -8.43 4.56
N ASP A 42 5.52 -7.21 4.78
CA ASP A 42 4.60 -6.07 4.79
C ASP A 42 4.00 -5.74 3.41
N ASP A 43 4.72 -5.99 2.32
CA ASP A 43 4.15 -5.96 0.96
C ASP A 43 2.90 -6.84 0.82
N ALA A 44 2.95 -8.06 1.36
CA ALA A 44 1.80 -8.96 1.30
C ALA A 44 0.61 -8.40 2.08
N PHE A 45 0.85 -7.77 3.23
CA PHE A 45 -0.17 -7.04 3.98
C PHE A 45 -0.65 -5.79 3.25
N ALA A 46 0.24 -5.07 2.56
CA ALA A 46 -0.10 -3.89 1.77
C ALA A 46 -1.02 -4.26 0.59
N VAL A 47 -0.67 -5.30 -0.16
CA VAL A 47 -1.54 -5.84 -1.22
C VAL A 47 -2.86 -6.34 -0.63
N GLY A 48 -2.82 -7.06 0.50
CA GLY A 48 -4.01 -7.52 1.22
C GLY A 48 -4.94 -6.38 1.63
N LEU A 49 -4.40 -5.28 2.17
CA LEU A 49 -5.18 -4.08 2.48
C LEU A 49 -5.79 -3.46 1.22
N ALA A 50 -5.03 -3.36 0.13
CA ALA A 50 -5.54 -2.81 -1.12
C ALA A 50 -6.72 -3.64 -1.67
N LEU A 51 -6.62 -4.98 -1.64
CA LEU A 51 -7.68 -5.90 -2.04
C LEU A 51 -8.92 -5.81 -1.15
N SER A 52 -8.74 -5.45 0.13
CA SER A 52 -9.80 -5.31 1.13
C SER A 52 -10.36 -3.88 1.20
N SER A 53 -9.94 -2.97 0.32
CA SER A 53 -10.34 -1.56 0.32
C SER A 53 -11.23 -1.25 -0.88
N PRO A 54 -12.56 -1.20 -0.68
CA PRO A 54 -13.52 -0.93 -1.76
C PRO A 54 -13.39 0.49 -2.35
N GLU A 55 -12.68 1.39 -1.69
CA GLU A 55 -12.35 2.73 -2.15
C GLU A 55 -11.37 2.71 -3.34
N LEU A 56 -10.63 1.61 -3.52
CA LEU A 56 -9.62 1.46 -4.56
C LEU A 56 -10.13 0.66 -5.75
N LYS A 57 -9.85 1.16 -6.95
CA LYS A 57 -9.92 0.41 -8.20
C LYS A 57 -8.49 0.07 -8.64
N ILE A 58 -8.04 -1.14 -8.33
CA ILE A 58 -6.69 -1.60 -8.70
C ILE A 58 -6.68 -1.90 -10.20
N LEU A 59 -5.95 -1.11 -10.98
CA LEU A 59 -5.80 -1.28 -12.43
C LEU A 59 -4.79 -2.37 -12.77
N GLY A 60 -3.86 -2.63 -11.88
CA GLY A 60 -2.85 -3.67 -11.99
C GLY A 60 -1.84 -3.59 -10.87
N ILE A 61 -1.07 -4.67 -10.69
CA ILE A 61 0.05 -4.76 -9.76
C ILE A 61 1.30 -5.08 -10.57
N THR A 62 2.36 -4.33 -10.34
CA THR A 62 3.65 -4.49 -11.00
C THR A 62 4.69 -4.95 -10.00
N SER A 63 5.51 -5.93 -10.37
CA SER A 63 6.66 -6.32 -9.56
C SER A 63 7.85 -5.40 -9.84
N ALA A 64 8.65 -5.15 -8.82
CA ALA A 64 9.85 -4.34 -8.93
C ALA A 64 11.03 -5.01 -8.20
N TRP A 65 12.25 -4.68 -8.60
CA TRP A 65 13.48 -5.06 -7.90
C TRP A 65 13.75 -6.56 -7.75
N GLY A 66 15.01 -6.97 -7.82
CA GLY A 66 15.43 -8.37 -7.64
C GLY A 66 14.85 -9.31 -8.69
N ASP A 67 14.35 -10.48 -8.26
CA ASP A 67 13.69 -11.46 -9.13
C ASP A 67 12.22 -11.10 -9.38
N THR A 68 12.00 -10.16 -10.28
CA THR A 68 10.67 -9.65 -10.61
C THR A 68 9.74 -10.72 -11.21
N GLU A 69 10.27 -11.76 -11.85
CA GLU A 69 9.45 -12.89 -12.35
C GLU A 69 8.86 -13.70 -11.19
N LEU A 70 9.68 -14.00 -10.17
CA LEU A 70 9.21 -14.71 -8.99
C LEU A 70 8.22 -13.87 -8.17
N ARG A 71 8.47 -12.56 -8.06
CA ARG A 71 7.53 -11.61 -7.42
C ARG A 71 6.19 -11.53 -8.16
N SER A 72 6.21 -11.48 -9.49
CA SER A 72 4.99 -11.53 -10.31
C SER A 72 4.21 -12.83 -10.08
N ARG A 73 4.91 -13.97 -10.00
CA ARG A 73 4.30 -15.27 -9.71
C ARG A 73 3.67 -15.31 -8.32
N MET A 74 4.30 -14.65 -7.33
CA MET A 74 3.77 -14.54 -5.99
C MET A 74 2.50 -13.67 -5.96
N VAL A 75 2.50 -12.51 -6.62
CA VAL A 75 1.31 -11.66 -6.74
C VAL A 75 0.18 -12.41 -7.44
N ASP A 76 0.46 -13.07 -8.58
CA ASP A 76 -0.52 -13.84 -9.34
C ASP A 76 -1.18 -14.94 -8.50
N ARG A 77 -0.38 -15.63 -7.67
CA ARG A 77 -0.90 -16.61 -6.72
C ARG A 77 -1.81 -15.98 -5.67
N LEU A 78 -1.38 -14.87 -5.05
CA LEU A 78 -2.18 -14.19 -4.03
C LEU A 78 -3.51 -13.70 -4.59
N LEU A 79 -3.50 -13.15 -5.81
CA LEU A 79 -4.72 -12.73 -6.50
C LEU A 79 -5.63 -13.92 -6.84
N CYS A 80 -5.07 -15.04 -7.26
CA CYS A 80 -5.84 -16.25 -7.51
C CYS A 80 -6.49 -16.77 -6.21
N GLU A 81 -5.72 -16.91 -5.12
CA GLU A 81 -6.23 -17.41 -3.84
C GLU A 81 -7.31 -16.49 -3.25
N THR A 82 -7.27 -15.19 -3.55
CA THR A 82 -8.27 -14.21 -3.10
C THR A 82 -9.39 -13.95 -4.10
N GLY A 83 -9.43 -14.68 -5.24
CA GLY A 83 -10.46 -14.53 -6.28
C GLY A 83 -10.37 -13.22 -7.06
N ARG A 84 -9.18 -12.63 -7.13
CA ARG A 84 -8.91 -11.36 -7.82
C ARG A 84 -8.00 -11.54 -9.05
N SER A 85 -8.10 -12.68 -9.72
CA SER A 85 -7.39 -12.94 -10.99
C SER A 85 -7.81 -12.00 -12.13
N ASP A 86 -8.83 -11.16 -11.90
CA ASP A 86 -9.24 -10.05 -12.76
C ASP A 86 -8.19 -8.91 -12.81
N ILE A 87 -7.35 -8.79 -11.78
CA ILE A 87 -6.33 -7.76 -11.69
C ILE A 87 -5.08 -8.18 -12.50
N PRO A 88 -4.65 -7.37 -13.49
CA PRO A 88 -3.44 -7.66 -14.25
C PRO A 88 -2.18 -7.61 -13.40
N VAL A 89 -1.31 -8.61 -13.54
CA VAL A 89 0.05 -8.61 -12.99
C VAL A 89 1.04 -8.33 -14.11
N LYS A 90 2.07 -7.53 -13.84
CA LYS A 90 3.13 -7.18 -14.80
C LYS A 90 4.50 -7.28 -14.17
N THR A 91 5.44 -7.80 -14.97
CA THR A 91 6.82 -8.01 -14.53
C THR A 91 7.66 -6.78 -14.80
N GLY A 92 8.26 -6.25 -13.74
CA GLY A 92 9.16 -5.10 -13.81
C GLY A 92 10.59 -5.45 -14.15
N ILE A 93 11.44 -4.45 -14.08
CA ILE A 93 12.86 -4.56 -14.40
C ILE A 93 13.55 -5.44 -13.36
N LYS A 94 14.16 -6.53 -13.84
CA LYS A 94 14.98 -7.42 -13.01
C LYS A 94 16.29 -6.74 -12.64
N THR A 95 16.65 -6.82 -11.37
CA THR A 95 17.92 -6.27 -10.87
C THR A 95 18.69 -7.33 -10.05
N ALA A 96 19.91 -7.03 -9.73
CA ALA A 96 20.64 -7.83 -8.74
C ALA A 96 20.14 -7.41 -7.34
N SER A 97 19.73 -8.38 -6.53
CA SER A 97 19.39 -8.16 -5.11
C SER A 97 20.19 -9.11 -4.24
N LYS A 98 20.58 -8.64 -3.05
CA LYS A 98 21.19 -9.45 -2.00
C LYS A 98 20.17 -9.79 -0.89
N ALA A 99 18.97 -9.23 -0.96
CA ALA A 99 17.91 -9.53 -0.02
C ALA A 99 17.48 -11.00 -0.16
N THR A 100 17.14 -11.61 0.95
CA THR A 100 16.62 -12.97 0.97
C THR A 100 15.14 -12.94 0.61
N PHE A 101 14.76 -13.67 -0.45
CA PHE A 101 13.36 -13.88 -0.77
C PHE A 101 12.75 -14.83 0.26
N SER A 102 12.27 -14.28 1.38
CA SER A 102 11.86 -15.07 2.55
C SER A 102 10.66 -15.98 2.29
N GLN A 103 9.82 -15.61 1.31
CA GLN A 103 8.57 -16.26 0.94
C GLN A 103 8.70 -17.09 -0.36
N GLU A 104 9.92 -17.49 -0.71
CA GLU A 104 10.24 -18.16 -1.97
C GLU A 104 9.46 -19.46 -2.17
N ALA A 105 9.33 -20.27 -1.13
CA ALA A 105 8.66 -21.57 -1.23
C ALA A 105 7.19 -21.40 -1.63
N TRP A 106 6.52 -20.46 -0.99
CA TRP A 106 5.14 -20.14 -1.33
C TRP A 106 5.02 -19.55 -2.75
N ALA A 107 5.87 -18.61 -3.13
CA ALA A 107 5.88 -18.01 -4.45
C ALA A 107 6.09 -19.07 -5.56
N ARG A 108 7.05 -19.98 -5.38
CA ARG A 108 7.35 -21.05 -6.36
C ARG A 108 6.23 -22.08 -6.53
N ALA A 109 5.37 -22.26 -5.55
CA ALA A 109 4.20 -23.12 -5.66
C ALA A 109 3.06 -22.51 -6.51
N GLY A 110 3.06 -21.21 -6.77
CA GLY A 110 2.13 -20.56 -7.70
C GLY A 110 2.30 -21.06 -9.14
N LYS A 111 1.32 -20.84 -10.02
CA LYS A 111 1.41 -21.17 -11.44
C LYS A 111 2.44 -20.30 -12.14
N LEU A 112 3.22 -20.90 -13.04
CA LEU A 112 4.14 -20.16 -13.89
C LEU A 112 3.35 -19.58 -15.07
N ARG A 113 3.33 -18.25 -15.16
CA ARG A 113 2.70 -17.50 -16.26
C ARG A 113 3.66 -16.43 -16.76
N SER A 114 3.54 -16.05 -18.03
CA SER A 114 4.23 -14.88 -18.56
C SER A 114 3.40 -13.63 -18.30
N HIS A 115 4.03 -12.64 -17.71
CA HIS A 115 3.43 -11.33 -17.44
C HIS A 115 4.11 -10.30 -18.35
N GLY A 116 3.37 -9.38 -18.95
CA GLY A 116 3.95 -8.36 -19.82
C GLY A 116 4.76 -7.31 -19.03
N ASP A 117 5.42 -6.40 -19.75
CA ASP A 117 6.29 -5.35 -19.24
C ASP A 117 5.53 -4.35 -18.32
N ALA A 118 6.04 -4.13 -17.11
CA ALA A 118 5.44 -3.28 -16.10
C ALA A 118 5.51 -1.80 -16.49
N VAL A 119 6.63 -1.33 -17.05
CA VAL A 119 6.83 0.06 -17.40
C VAL A 119 5.90 0.47 -18.54
N GLU A 120 5.79 -0.36 -19.59
CA GLU A 120 4.85 -0.09 -20.69
C GLU A 120 3.40 -0.13 -20.18
N PHE A 121 3.05 -1.08 -19.33
CA PHE A 121 1.73 -1.16 -18.72
C PHE A 121 1.39 0.12 -17.93
N MET A 122 2.30 0.59 -17.07
CA MET A 122 2.09 1.84 -16.32
C MET A 122 1.82 3.01 -17.25
N LEU A 123 2.67 3.19 -18.27
CA LEU A 123 2.52 4.27 -19.25
C LEU A 123 1.22 4.15 -20.05
N GLU A 124 0.84 2.94 -20.45
CA GLU A 124 -0.42 2.69 -21.16
C GLU A 124 -1.64 3.05 -20.29
N GLN A 125 -1.65 2.64 -19.03
CA GLN A 125 -2.75 2.97 -18.12
C GLN A 125 -2.86 4.48 -17.86
N ILE A 126 -1.73 5.18 -17.73
CA ILE A 126 -1.71 6.63 -17.54
C ILE A 126 -2.21 7.35 -18.79
N ARG A 127 -1.84 6.88 -20.00
CA ARG A 127 -2.38 7.44 -21.27
C ARG A 127 -3.91 7.30 -21.36
N LYS A 128 -4.45 6.16 -20.87
CA LYS A 128 -5.89 5.88 -20.85
C LYS A 128 -6.66 6.66 -19.78
N ASN A 129 -5.99 7.05 -18.70
CA ASN A 129 -6.60 7.68 -17.53
C ASN A 129 -5.77 8.88 -17.04
N PRO A 130 -5.58 9.92 -17.87
CA PRO A 130 -4.72 11.05 -17.53
C PRO A 130 -5.29 11.84 -16.34
N GLY A 131 -4.46 12.09 -15.34
CA GLY A 131 -4.82 12.83 -14.12
C GLY A 131 -5.63 12.05 -13.10
N GLU A 132 -5.90 10.75 -13.35
CA GLU A 132 -6.75 9.97 -12.47
C GLU A 132 -6.00 8.92 -11.62
N ILE A 133 -4.82 8.47 -12.06
CA ILE A 133 -4.10 7.36 -11.43
C ILE A 133 -3.23 7.84 -10.29
N THR A 134 -3.41 7.23 -9.11
CA THR A 134 -2.42 7.22 -8.05
C THR A 134 -1.52 5.99 -8.23
N LEU A 135 -0.22 6.22 -8.37
CA LEU A 135 0.78 5.17 -8.32
C LEU A 135 1.20 4.96 -6.85
N ILE A 136 0.97 3.77 -6.32
CA ILE A 136 1.42 3.36 -4.98
C ILE A 136 2.72 2.61 -5.19
N ALA A 137 3.84 3.20 -4.77
CA ALA A 137 5.18 2.65 -4.93
C ALA A 137 5.71 2.18 -3.57
N ILE A 138 5.81 0.88 -3.42
CA ILE A 138 6.26 0.21 -2.19
C ILE A 138 7.44 -0.73 -2.50
N ALA A 139 8.36 -0.24 -3.31
CA ALA A 139 9.55 -0.93 -3.79
C ALA A 139 10.63 0.09 -4.16
N PRO A 140 11.89 -0.32 -4.40
CA PRO A 140 12.88 0.51 -5.08
C PRO A 140 12.36 1.05 -6.41
N LEU A 141 12.59 2.33 -6.68
CA LEU A 141 11.88 3.12 -7.71
C LEU A 141 12.32 2.85 -9.16
N THR A 142 12.98 1.73 -9.43
CA THR A 142 13.58 1.39 -10.74
C THR A 142 12.58 1.43 -11.89
N ASN A 143 11.38 0.86 -11.71
CA ASN A 143 10.33 0.92 -12.74
C ASN A 143 9.88 2.36 -13.03
N ILE A 144 9.78 3.19 -11.98
CA ILE A 144 9.37 4.59 -12.08
C ILE A 144 10.46 5.41 -12.78
N GLY A 145 11.74 5.21 -12.40
CA GLY A 145 12.88 5.83 -13.07
C GLY A 145 12.90 5.51 -14.56
N ALA A 146 12.68 4.25 -14.92
CA ALA A 146 12.61 3.82 -16.32
C ALA A 146 11.38 4.40 -17.06
N ALA A 147 10.24 4.55 -16.37
CA ALA A 147 9.06 5.19 -16.96
C ALA A 147 9.29 6.69 -17.23
N ILE A 148 10.01 7.39 -16.34
CA ILE A 148 10.44 8.78 -16.55
C ILE A 148 11.33 8.86 -17.79
N ASP A 149 12.32 7.97 -17.91
CA ASP A 149 13.25 7.99 -19.04
C ASP A 149 12.56 7.65 -20.37
N ARG A 150 11.58 6.72 -20.34
CA ARG A 150 10.91 6.22 -21.56
C ARG A 150 9.87 7.20 -22.10
N ASP A 151 9.01 7.76 -21.25
CA ASP A 151 7.95 8.70 -21.66
C ASP A 151 7.61 9.68 -20.52
N PRO A 152 8.45 10.72 -20.31
CA PRO A 152 8.23 11.71 -19.26
C PRO A 152 6.91 12.47 -19.43
N GLY A 153 6.49 12.70 -20.67
CA GLY A 153 5.24 13.42 -20.97
C GLY A 153 4.00 12.66 -20.51
N THR A 154 4.02 11.33 -20.63
CA THR A 154 2.95 10.49 -20.12
C THR A 154 3.00 10.40 -18.59
N LEU A 155 4.16 10.16 -17.99
CA LEU A 155 4.25 10.00 -16.52
C LEU A 155 3.83 11.26 -15.77
N LYS A 156 4.08 12.46 -16.31
CA LYS A 156 3.58 13.73 -15.76
C LYS A 156 2.05 13.83 -15.64
N LYS A 157 1.32 12.94 -16.30
CA LYS A 157 -0.15 12.86 -16.20
C LYS A 157 -0.64 11.99 -15.06
N LEU A 158 0.24 11.46 -14.20
CA LEU A 158 -0.18 10.85 -12.93
C LEU A 158 -0.93 11.87 -12.07
N LYS A 159 -1.95 11.42 -11.35
CA LYS A 159 -2.59 12.22 -10.32
C LYS A 159 -1.62 12.51 -9.18
N ARG A 160 -0.91 11.49 -8.72
CA ARG A 160 0.12 11.53 -7.67
C ARG A 160 0.88 10.20 -7.59
N VAL A 161 2.02 10.24 -6.94
CA VAL A 161 2.72 9.06 -6.42
C VAL A 161 2.57 9.05 -4.91
N VAL A 162 2.21 7.91 -4.32
CA VAL A 162 2.26 7.64 -2.88
C VAL A 162 3.30 6.57 -2.68
N LEU A 163 4.37 6.87 -1.96
CA LEU A 163 5.47 5.93 -1.80
C LEU A 163 5.79 5.64 -0.33
N MET A 164 6.20 4.39 -0.07
CA MET A 164 6.97 4.06 1.12
C MET A 164 8.46 4.18 0.79
N GLY A 165 9.15 4.97 1.57
CA GLY A 165 10.60 5.12 1.40
C GLY A 165 11.16 6.35 2.08
N GLY A 166 12.45 6.30 2.35
CA GLY A 166 13.20 7.38 2.96
C GLY A 166 13.19 7.43 4.49
N SER A 167 14.03 8.29 4.99
CA SER A 167 14.28 8.50 6.42
C SER A 167 14.67 9.95 6.60
N VAL A 168 13.78 10.77 7.18
CA VAL A 168 13.93 12.23 7.20
C VAL A 168 14.47 12.72 8.54
N ARG A 169 13.88 12.29 9.63
CA ARG A 169 14.24 12.68 11.01
C ARG A 169 14.61 11.49 11.87
N ARG A 170 14.35 10.25 11.40
CA ARG A 170 14.47 9.03 12.18
C ARG A 170 14.86 7.86 11.28
N GLY A 171 15.87 7.09 11.70
CA GLY A 171 16.31 5.86 11.05
C GLY A 171 15.50 4.64 11.50
N TYR A 172 15.99 3.43 11.16
CA TYR A 172 15.36 2.19 11.56
C TYR A 172 15.37 2.00 13.08
N ASP A 173 14.24 1.56 13.63
CA ASP A 173 14.15 1.19 15.04
C ASP A 173 14.63 -0.24 15.25
N GLU A 174 15.68 -0.42 16.01
CA GLU A 174 16.07 -1.74 16.48
C GLU A 174 15.17 -2.18 17.66
N PHE A 175 14.42 -3.25 17.45
CA PHE A 175 13.73 -4.03 18.50
C PHE A 175 12.76 -3.26 19.42
N GLY A 176 12.25 -2.11 19.02
CA GLY A 176 11.28 -1.37 19.84
C GLY A 176 11.87 -0.76 21.13
N LEU A 177 13.18 -0.74 21.27
CA LEU A 177 13.87 -0.06 22.35
C LEU A 177 14.05 1.41 21.97
N ALA A 178 13.37 2.24 22.63
CA ALA A 178 13.00 3.63 22.52
C ALA A 178 14.07 4.71 22.22
N VAL A 179 15.21 4.41 21.64
CA VAL A 179 16.14 5.43 21.19
C VAL A 179 15.97 5.61 19.68
N ALA A 180 15.35 6.72 19.28
CA ALA A 180 15.29 7.09 17.86
C ALA A 180 16.70 7.17 17.28
N ARG A 181 16.98 6.32 16.29
CA ARG A 181 18.25 6.38 15.54
C ARG A 181 18.22 7.61 14.61
N PRO A 182 19.38 8.21 14.34
CA PRO A 182 19.45 9.28 13.36
C PRO A 182 19.02 8.78 11.97
N PRO A 183 18.55 9.68 11.09
CA PRO A 183 18.20 9.32 9.72
C PRO A 183 19.33 8.61 9.00
N GLU A 184 18.96 7.58 8.24
CA GLU A 184 19.88 6.77 7.44
C GLU A 184 19.29 6.46 6.06
N ALA A 185 20.07 5.87 5.16
CA ALA A 185 19.58 5.46 3.85
C ALA A 185 18.55 4.33 4.02
N GLU A 186 17.30 4.62 3.70
CA GLU A 186 16.22 3.64 3.73
C GLU A 186 16.30 2.77 2.47
N TYR A 187 15.88 1.50 2.59
CA TYR A 187 16.09 0.45 1.58
C TYR A 187 15.60 0.84 0.19
N ASN A 188 14.35 1.28 0.03
CA ASN A 188 13.78 1.62 -1.28
C ASN A 188 14.53 2.76 -1.96
N MET A 189 14.97 3.76 -1.18
CA MET A 189 15.78 4.86 -1.68
C MET A 189 17.22 4.45 -1.97
N ALA A 190 17.81 3.61 -1.09
CA ALA A 190 19.20 3.19 -1.20
C ALA A 190 19.46 2.22 -2.36
N MET A 191 18.46 1.42 -2.75
CA MET A 191 18.61 0.43 -3.82
C MET A 191 18.60 1.06 -5.22
N ASP A 192 17.92 2.20 -5.41
CA ASP A 192 17.98 2.96 -6.67
C ASP A 192 17.91 4.48 -6.41
N PRO A 193 19.00 5.07 -5.86
CA PRO A 193 19.04 6.50 -5.57
C PRO A 193 18.80 7.38 -6.80
N ALA A 194 19.28 6.94 -7.96
CA ALA A 194 19.13 7.69 -9.20
C ALA A 194 17.65 7.80 -9.63
N ALA A 195 16.88 6.73 -9.50
CA ALA A 195 15.44 6.77 -9.76
C ALA A 195 14.70 7.66 -8.76
N ALA A 196 15.09 7.62 -7.48
CA ALA A 196 14.53 8.48 -6.45
C ALA A 196 14.82 9.97 -6.72
N GLN A 197 16.07 10.33 -7.06
CA GLN A 197 16.45 11.68 -7.46
C GLN A 197 15.64 12.17 -8.66
N LYS A 198 15.46 11.31 -9.68
CA LYS A 198 14.62 11.63 -10.84
C LYS A 198 13.19 11.95 -10.44
N LEU A 199 12.56 11.08 -9.64
CA LEU A 199 11.16 11.26 -9.22
C LEU A 199 10.98 12.55 -8.41
N PHE A 200 11.84 12.83 -7.46
CA PHE A 200 11.73 14.01 -6.59
C PHE A 200 11.96 15.33 -7.33
N GLY A 201 12.74 15.32 -8.41
CA GLY A 201 12.91 16.45 -9.33
C GLY A 201 11.89 16.52 -10.47
N PHE A 202 10.98 15.54 -10.60
CA PHE A 202 10.18 15.36 -11.80
C PHE A 202 8.96 16.28 -11.90
N GLY A 203 8.40 16.72 -10.74
CA GLY A 203 7.27 17.65 -10.69
C GLY A 203 5.88 17.01 -10.76
N VAL A 204 5.77 15.69 -10.52
CA VAL A 204 4.52 15.02 -10.18
C VAL A 204 4.30 15.16 -8.67
N PRO A 205 3.05 15.34 -8.17
CA PRO A 205 2.81 15.34 -6.73
C PRO A 205 3.26 14.03 -6.09
N VAL A 206 4.21 14.10 -5.16
CA VAL A 206 4.76 12.95 -4.41
C VAL A 206 4.35 13.04 -2.94
N TYR A 207 3.81 11.94 -2.40
CA TYR A 207 3.47 11.75 -1.00
C TYR A 207 4.32 10.62 -0.44
N MET A 208 5.18 10.93 0.49
CA MET A 208 6.21 10.04 1.02
C MET A 208 5.88 9.62 2.44
N MET A 209 5.90 8.30 2.66
CA MET A 209 5.75 7.65 3.97
C MET A 209 7.13 7.09 4.37
N PRO A 210 7.98 7.89 5.06
CA PRO A 210 9.31 7.46 5.44
C PRO A 210 9.31 6.61 6.71
N LEU A 211 10.48 6.12 7.13
CA LEU A 211 10.68 5.42 8.39
C LEU A 211 10.15 6.18 9.60
N ASP A 212 10.03 7.50 9.49
CA ASP A 212 9.47 8.39 10.52
C ASP A 212 8.04 7.98 10.92
N SER A 213 7.25 7.47 9.99
CA SER A 213 5.82 7.17 10.18
C SER A 213 5.44 5.71 9.94
N THR A 214 6.34 4.89 9.39
CA THR A 214 5.96 3.56 8.87
C THR A 214 6.35 2.40 9.80
N GLN A 215 7.11 2.64 10.86
CA GLN A 215 7.62 1.58 11.74
C GLN A 215 6.56 1.06 12.72
N LEU A 216 5.38 0.72 12.22
CA LEU A 216 4.24 0.22 12.99
C LEU A 216 4.30 -1.30 13.15
N LYS A 217 4.47 -1.78 14.37
CA LYS A 217 4.67 -3.21 14.65
C LYS A 217 3.34 -3.96 14.72
N LEU A 218 3.19 -5.01 13.90
CA LEU A 218 2.09 -5.97 14.01
C LEU A 218 2.39 -6.94 15.16
N ASP A 219 2.00 -6.57 16.37
CA ASP A 219 2.27 -7.31 17.59
C ASP A 219 1.61 -8.72 17.62
N GLU A 220 1.95 -9.48 18.63
CA GLU A 220 1.45 -10.85 18.80
C GLU A 220 -0.07 -10.91 18.93
N VAL A 221 -0.69 -9.95 19.63
CA VAL A 221 -2.15 -9.92 19.82
C VAL A 221 -2.86 -9.70 18.48
N ARG A 222 -2.39 -8.74 17.69
CA ARG A 222 -2.94 -8.46 16.36
C ARG A 222 -2.74 -9.62 15.39
N ARG A 223 -1.56 -10.29 15.43
CA ARG A 223 -1.34 -11.52 14.66
C ARG A 223 -2.28 -12.65 15.08
N ALA A 224 -2.48 -12.83 16.40
CA ALA A 224 -3.43 -13.82 16.87
C ALA A 224 -4.87 -13.53 16.43
N MET A 225 -5.26 -12.26 16.31
CA MET A 225 -6.57 -11.89 15.75
C MET A 225 -6.74 -12.37 14.31
N LEU A 226 -5.70 -12.31 13.47
CA LEU A 226 -5.78 -12.82 12.08
C LEU A 226 -6.11 -14.31 12.02
N SER A 227 -5.65 -15.10 13.01
CA SER A 227 -5.93 -16.54 13.07
C SER A 227 -7.33 -16.88 13.60
N THR A 228 -8.09 -15.90 14.06
CA THR A 228 -9.51 -16.13 14.48
C THR A 228 -10.47 -16.16 13.30
N VAL A 229 -10.04 -15.72 12.11
CA VAL A 229 -10.86 -15.68 10.89
C VAL A 229 -10.13 -16.41 9.79
N SER A 230 -10.76 -17.45 9.22
CA SER A 230 -10.23 -18.19 8.08
C SER A 230 -10.90 -17.68 6.79
N THR A 231 -10.13 -16.97 6.00
CA THR A 231 -10.45 -16.57 4.64
C THR A 231 -9.21 -16.81 3.76
N PRO A 232 -9.33 -16.89 2.44
CA PRO A 232 -8.16 -17.08 1.59
C PRO A 232 -7.06 -16.02 1.83
N LEU A 233 -7.43 -14.78 2.12
CA LEU A 233 -6.47 -13.73 2.42
C LEU A 233 -5.79 -13.94 3.78
N THR A 234 -6.57 -14.12 4.86
CA THR A 234 -5.98 -14.29 6.20
C THR A 234 -5.13 -15.55 6.28
N ASP A 235 -5.54 -16.63 5.63
CA ASP A 235 -4.79 -17.89 5.59
C ASP A 235 -3.46 -17.71 4.83
N SER A 236 -3.49 -17.02 3.67
CA SER A 236 -2.27 -16.68 2.93
C SER A 236 -1.32 -15.81 3.75
N LEU A 237 -1.82 -14.75 4.39
CA LEU A 237 -1.00 -13.86 5.22
C LEU A 237 -0.37 -14.59 6.41
N GLN A 238 -1.07 -15.54 7.01
CA GLN A 238 -0.51 -16.34 8.11
C GLN A 238 0.62 -17.25 7.63
N VAL A 239 0.43 -17.96 6.50
CA VAL A 239 1.47 -18.82 5.91
C VAL A 239 2.70 -18.00 5.53
N LEU A 240 2.50 -16.86 4.84
CA LEU A 240 3.59 -15.97 4.43
C LEU A 240 4.33 -15.38 5.64
N THR A 241 3.61 -14.99 6.69
CA THR A 241 4.21 -14.52 7.95
C THR A 241 5.08 -15.62 8.59
N ALA A 242 4.61 -16.88 8.60
CA ALA A 242 5.37 -17.99 9.15
C ALA A 242 6.64 -18.29 8.33
N GLU A 243 6.58 -18.20 6.99
CA GLU A 243 7.77 -18.34 6.13
C GLU A 243 8.77 -17.22 6.41
N TRP A 244 8.32 -15.96 6.46
CA TRP A 244 9.14 -14.81 6.77
C TRP A 244 9.81 -14.94 8.14
N GLN A 245 9.07 -15.29 9.19
CA GLN A 245 9.62 -15.50 10.54
C GLN A 245 10.71 -16.59 10.55
N ARG A 246 10.45 -17.68 9.83
CA ARG A 246 11.40 -18.80 9.75
C ARG A 246 12.70 -18.40 9.03
N MET A 247 12.60 -17.61 7.97
CA MET A 247 13.74 -17.23 7.15
C MET A 247 14.56 -16.05 7.72
N THR A 248 13.88 -15.12 8.35
CA THR A 248 14.52 -13.89 8.89
C THR A 248 14.89 -14.01 10.36
N HIS A 249 14.36 -15.03 11.07
CA HIS A 249 14.47 -15.17 12.53
C HIS A 249 13.86 -13.98 13.31
N GLN A 250 13.03 -13.17 12.67
CA GLN A 250 12.29 -12.10 13.31
C GLN A 250 10.91 -12.61 13.75
N THR A 251 10.38 -12.02 14.83
CA THR A 251 9.08 -12.46 15.39
C THR A 251 7.95 -11.49 15.07
N THR A 252 8.25 -10.22 14.91
CA THR A 252 7.24 -9.15 14.83
C THR A 252 7.39 -8.38 13.53
N PRO A 253 6.45 -8.55 12.57
CA PRO A 253 6.44 -7.77 11.33
C PRO A 253 6.29 -6.27 11.60
N THR A 254 6.93 -5.46 10.78
CA THR A 254 6.71 -4.01 10.73
C THR A 254 5.91 -3.70 9.48
N MET A 255 4.89 -2.85 9.58
CA MET A 255 3.93 -2.55 8.51
C MET A 255 4.36 -1.33 7.69
N PHE A 256 5.61 -1.30 7.20
CA PHE A 256 6.15 -0.15 6.47
C PHE A 256 5.27 0.24 5.28
N ASP A 257 5.11 -0.65 4.34
CA ASP A 257 4.40 -0.45 3.06
C ASP A 257 2.90 -0.28 3.24
N VAL A 258 2.36 -0.94 4.25
CA VAL A 258 0.93 -0.87 4.55
C VAL A 258 0.48 0.56 4.84
N VAL A 259 1.38 1.39 5.43
CA VAL A 259 1.09 2.81 5.69
C VAL A 259 0.88 3.59 4.39
N ALA A 260 1.63 3.29 3.32
CA ALA A 260 1.45 3.96 2.03
C ALA A 260 0.09 3.61 1.40
N VAL A 261 -0.32 2.34 1.46
CA VAL A 261 -1.64 1.93 0.99
C VAL A 261 -2.75 2.54 1.86
N ALA A 262 -2.58 2.53 3.19
CA ALA A 262 -3.53 3.15 4.12
C ALA A 262 -3.69 4.64 3.85
N TYR A 263 -2.59 5.36 3.60
CA TYR A 263 -2.61 6.77 3.20
C TYR A 263 -3.36 6.99 1.88
N ALA A 264 -3.17 6.13 0.90
CA ALA A 264 -3.87 6.25 -0.38
C ALA A 264 -5.39 6.14 -0.20
N VAL A 265 -5.86 5.31 0.74
CA VAL A 265 -7.28 5.14 1.09
C VAL A 265 -7.79 6.28 1.98
N ASN A 266 -7.06 6.59 3.04
CA ASN A 266 -7.42 7.62 4.03
C ASN A 266 -6.19 8.45 4.44
N PRO A 267 -5.97 9.61 3.82
CA PRO A 267 -4.83 10.47 4.13
C PRO A 267 -4.76 10.97 5.58
N GLU A 268 -5.87 10.96 6.31
CA GLU A 268 -5.90 11.40 7.70
C GLU A 268 -5.14 10.47 8.66
N LEU A 269 -4.85 9.23 8.23
CA LEU A 269 -4.05 8.29 9.02
C LEU A 269 -2.57 8.70 9.11
N CYS A 270 -2.12 9.50 8.16
CA CYS A 270 -0.72 9.92 8.04
C CYS A 270 -0.62 11.34 7.46
N PRO A 271 -1.03 12.38 8.20
CA PRO A 271 -1.05 13.75 7.69
C PRO A 271 0.32 14.18 7.16
N ALA A 272 0.37 14.57 5.89
CA ALA A 272 1.62 14.92 5.22
C ALA A 272 1.88 16.42 5.20
N THR A 273 3.13 16.81 5.46
CA THR A 273 3.62 18.18 5.43
C THR A 273 4.45 18.41 4.17
N PRO A 274 4.28 19.53 3.46
CA PRO A 274 5.12 19.86 2.31
C PRO A 274 6.54 20.21 2.78
N LEU A 275 7.54 19.50 2.25
CA LEU A 275 8.96 19.70 2.54
C LEU A 275 9.79 19.70 1.26
N HIS A 276 10.95 20.33 1.29
CA HIS A 276 11.98 20.14 0.28
C HIS A 276 12.90 19.02 0.70
N ILE A 277 12.86 17.91 -0.03
CA ILE A 277 13.67 16.71 0.23
C ILE A 277 14.67 16.50 -0.90
N GLU A 278 15.94 16.42 -0.54
CA GLU A 278 17.01 15.99 -1.43
C GLU A 278 17.36 14.53 -1.17
N VAL A 279 17.66 13.80 -2.23
CA VAL A 279 18.16 12.42 -2.18
C VAL A 279 19.62 12.45 -2.61
N ASP A 280 20.53 11.97 -1.77
CA ASP A 280 21.93 11.85 -2.13
C ASP A 280 22.25 10.55 -2.88
N ASP A 281 23.46 10.39 -3.40
CA ASP A 281 23.89 9.22 -4.18
C ASP A 281 23.89 7.91 -3.37
N ALA A 282 23.81 7.97 -2.06
CA ALA A 282 23.67 6.82 -1.17
C ALA A 282 22.19 6.50 -0.84
N GLY A 283 21.23 7.32 -1.30
CA GLY A 283 19.82 7.16 -1.01
C GLY A 283 19.37 7.78 0.30
N ASN A 284 20.19 8.59 0.97
CA ASN A 284 19.72 9.33 2.13
C ASN A 284 18.76 10.43 1.68
N THR A 285 17.64 10.55 2.36
CA THR A 285 16.63 11.60 2.15
C THR A 285 16.81 12.67 3.22
N ARG A 286 17.07 13.90 2.79
CA ARG A 286 17.39 15.01 3.71
C ARG A 286 16.49 16.19 3.45
N GLU A 287 15.88 16.71 4.54
CA GLU A 287 15.19 17.98 4.49
C GLU A 287 16.19 19.12 4.26
N ARG A 288 15.91 20.01 3.31
CA ARG A 288 16.72 21.17 2.96
C ARG A 288 15.84 22.43 2.82
N PRO A 289 16.42 23.61 2.99
CA PRO A 289 15.74 24.85 2.62
C PRO A 289 15.43 24.86 1.12
N GLY A 290 14.21 25.25 0.75
CA GLY A 290 13.77 25.33 -0.66
C GLY A 290 12.28 25.20 -0.80
N ASP A 291 11.80 25.35 -2.04
CA ASP A 291 10.39 25.13 -2.36
C ASP A 291 10.06 23.64 -2.19
N ALA A 292 8.93 23.35 -1.57
CA ALA A 292 8.52 21.97 -1.31
C ALA A 292 8.35 21.16 -2.61
N ASN A 293 8.99 19.99 -2.68
CA ASN A 293 8.89 19.05 -3.79
C ASN A 293 8.19 17.74 -3.42
N VAL A 294 8.02 17.47 -2.11
CA VAL A 294 7.42 16.25 -1.58
C VAL A 294 6.51 16.58 -0.40
N HIS A 295 5.38 15.88 -0.28
CA HIS A 295 4.55 15.87 0.91
C HIS A 295 4.97 14.69 1.79
N VAL A 296 5.46 14.94 3.00
CA VAL A 296 6.06 13.93 3.88
C VAL A 296 5.19 13.67 5.10
N CYS A 297 4.80 12.45 5.35
CA CYS A 297 4.20 12.06 6.62
C CYS A 297 5.31 11.74 7.64
N LEU A 298 5.47 12.59 8.63
CA LEU A 298 6.51 12.45 9.66
C LEU A 298 6.06 11.69 10.90
N ASN A 299 4.75 11.42 11.02
CA ASN A 299 4.21 10.70 12.17
C ASN A 299 2.86 10.08 11.84
N SER A 300 2.65 8.85 12.27
CA SER A 300 1.37 8.13 12.21
C SER A 300 0.97 7.66 13.60
N ASP A 301 -0.33 7.63 13.86
CA ASP A 301 -0.89 7.09 15.09
C ASP A 301 -1.11 5.59 14.94
N SER A 302 -0.35 4.79 15.68
CA SER A 302 -0.41 3.33 15.63
C SER A 302 -1.80 2.78 15.92
N ASP A 303 -2.51 3.32 16.91
CA ASP A 303 -3.82 2.80 17.30
C ASP A 303 -4.87 3.10 16.23
N ARG A 304 -4.89 4.33 15.69
CA ARG A 304 -5.77 4.70 14.57
C ARG A 304 -5.46 3.86 13.32
N PHE A 305 -4.18 3.62 13.05
CA PHE A 305 -3.76 2.81 11.92
C PHE A 305 -4.28 1.37 12.06
N PHE A 306 -4.08 0.71 13.20
CA PHE A 306 -4.54 -0.66 13.39
C PHE A 306 -6.06 -0.76 13.54
N GLN A 307 -6.75 0.25 14.07
CA GLN A 307 -8.21 0.34 14.03
C GLN A 307 -8.75 0.43 12.59
N PHE A 308 -7.96 0.98 11.66
CA PHE A 308 -8.30 1.01 10.24
C PHE A 308 -7.94 -0.31 9.52
N LEU A 309 -6.75 -0.86 9.77
CA LEU A 309 -6.21 -2.04 9.10
C LEU A 309 -6.95 -3.33 9.47
N MET A 310 -7.05 -3.61 10.77
CA MET A 310 -7.50 -4.93 11.25
C MET A 310 -8.92 -5.28 10.80
N PRO A 311 -9.93 -4.42 10.92
CA PRO A 311 -11.27 -4.75 10.41
C PRO A 311 -11.27 -5.05 8.90
N ARG A 312 -10.47 -4.32 8.10
CA ARG A 312 -10.40 -4.56 6.66
C ARG A 312 -9.84 -5.94 6.32
N LEU A 313 -8.83 -6.40 7.06
CA LEU A 313 -8.27 -7.72 6.86
C LEU A 313 -9.19 -8.85 7.37
N LEU A 314 -9.93 -8.61 8.46
CA LEU A 314 -10.75 -9.63 9.11
C LEU A 314 -12.16 -9.74 8.52
N GLU A 315 -12.76 -8.64 8.03
CA GLU A 315 -14.15 -8.59 7.60
C GLU A 315 -14.32 -8.63 6.07
N GLN A 316 -13.22 -8.67 5.31
CA GLN A 316 -13.26 -8.77 3.85
C GLN A 316 -13.93 -10.10 3.41
N LYS A 317 -14.53 -10.07 2.22
CA LYS A 317 -15.27 -11.21 1.65
C LYS A 317 -14.63 -11.68 0.35
N LEU A 318 -13.31 -11.77 0.33
CA LEU A 318 -12.58 -12.31 -0.81
C LEU A 318 -12.72 -13.84 -0.81
N HIS A 319 -13.08 -14.41 -1.95
CA HIS A 319 -13.28 -15.84 -2.14
C HIS A 319 -12.40 -16.31 -3.27
N GLY A 320 -11.55 -17.29 -3.01
CA GLY A 320 -10.56 -17.76 -3.96
C GLY A 320 -11.11 -18.72 -5.00
N ASP A 321 -10.37 -18.85 -6.10
CA ASP A 321 -10.54 -19.88 -7.09
C ASP A 321 -9.98 -21.22 -6.58
N SER A 322 -10.55 -22.34 -7.02
CA SER A 322 -10.27 -23.65 -6.45
C SER A 322 -8.88 -24.26 -6.80
N VAL A 323 -8.10 -23.66 -7.71
CA VAL A 323 -6.79 -24.21 -8.14
C VAL A 323 -5.80 -23.09 -8.43
N CYS A 324 -5.05 -22.64 -7.42
CA CYS A 324 -4.07 -21.56 -7.55
C CYS A 324 -2.61 -22.03 -7.53
N VAL A 325 -2.35 -23.26 -7.13
CA VAL A 325 -1.00 -23.85 -7.14
C VAL A 325 -0.74 -24.65 -8.43
N ALA A 326 0.53 -24.77 -8.76
CA ALA A 326 0.95 -25.67 -9.83
C ALA A 326 0.69 -27.12 -9.41
N PRO A 327 0.31 -28.02 -10.35
CA PRO A 327 0.11 -29.44 -10.08
C PRO A 327 1.40 -30.13 -9.64
#